data_00f4496cf8321c4c45376d3c9d4862cf
#
_entry.id   00f4496cf8321c4c45376d3c9d4862cf
#
_cell.length_a   1.000
_cell.length_b   1.000
_cell.length_c   1.000
_cell.angle_alpha   90.00
_cell.angle_beta   90.00
_cell.angle_gamma   90.00
#
_symmetry.space_group_name_H-M   'P 1'
#
loop_
_entity.id
_entity.type
_entity.pdbx_description
1 polymer ?
#
loop_
_entity_poly.entity_id
_entity_poly.type
_entity_poly.pdbx_seq_one_letter_code
_entity_poly.pdbx_strand_id
1 'polypeptide(L)'
;MLFVRSILPSHSILPSHSVRAALYCAAAASAPKIRLHTVTPLYEAAQLVLPDKQRHYLSSVMRLKPGDTVALFNGADGEWSAAVDRLDKRQGVLCVRSLLRPQPTDTSAAPVLAFALIKNARLPTLIEKATELGAAELQPLVTQHCASRDVKLERLQAIATEAAEQCGRLDVPQLQPPLALPAFLGAWERSSPLFVCDERGGALPLSRALPEPPVGVGVLVGPEGGFSPAEFELLAEHEAVAFASLGSNILRAETAALAALAVIACA
;
A
#
# COMPACT_ATOMS: atom_id res chain seq x y z
N MET A 1 -18.39 -7.06 -60.28
CA MET A 1 -18.86 -6.98 -58.90
C MET A 1 -17.74 -7.50 -58.01
N LEU A 2 -16.82 -6.60 -57.60
CA LEU A 2 -15.64 -6.94 -56.79
C LEU A 2 -15.98 -6.73 -55.32
N PHE A 3 -15.82 -7.79 -54.51
CA PHE A 3 -15.86 -7.74 -53.04
C PHE A 3 -14.48 -7.35 -52.55
N VAL A 4 -14.33 -6.16 -51.97
CA VAL A 4 -13.16 -5.74 -51.23
C VAL A 4 -13.37 -6.20 -49.77
N ARG A 5 -12.59 -7.19 -49.29
CA ARG A 5 -12.47 -7.57 -47.91
C ARG A 5 -11.56 -6.56 -47.18
N SER A 6 -12.16 -5.84 -46.25
CA SER A 6 -11.46 -5.02 -45.26
C SER A 6 -10.71 -5.93 -44.26
N ILE A 7 -9.39 -5.80 -44.23
CA ILE A 7 -8.54 -6.44 -43.26
C ILE A 7 -8.35 -5.47 -42.07
N LEU A 8 -8.94 -5.78 -40.94
CA LEU A 8 -8.62 -5.11 -39.68
C LEU A 8 -7.30 -5.66 -39.14
N PRO A 9 -6.38 -4.84 -38.68
CA PRO A 9 -5.19 -5.33 -37.95
C PRO A 9 -5.59 -5.63 -36.51
N SER A 10 -5.48 -6.90 -36.15
CA SER A 10 -5.62 -7.40 -34.78
C SER A 10 -4.30 -7.25 -34.03
N HIS A 11 -4.47 -7.03 -32.71
CA HIS A 11 -3.53 -7.25 -31.63
C HIS A 11 -2.54 -6.12 -31.31
N SER A 12 -2.95 -5.28 -30.39
CA SER A 12 -2.03 -4.61 -29.45
C SER A 12 -1.41 -5.67 -28.52
N ILE A 13 -0.16 -6.04 -28.82
CA ILE A 13 0.63 -6.91 -27.94
C ILE A 13 1.04 -6.09 -26.73
N LEU A 14 0.42 -6.39 -25.59
CA LEU A 14 0.90 -5.90 -24.30
C LEU A 14 2.31 -6.49 -24.06
N PRO A 15 3.28 -5.70 -23.63
CA PRO A 15 4.63 -6.21 -23.37
C PRO A 15 4.58 -7.26 -22.24
N SER A 16 5.25 -8.40 -22.49
CA SER A 16 5.36 -9.51 -21.54
C SER A 16 5.98 -9.06 -20.21
N HIS A 17 5.66 -9.77 -19.12
CA HIS A 17 6.19 -9.52 -17.77
C HIS A 17 7.72 -9.34 -17.72
N SER A 18 8.47 -10.00 -18.61
CA SER A 18 9.93 -9.88 -18.73
C SER A 18 10.39 -8.49 -19.18
N VAL A 19 9.63 -7.82 -20.06
CA VAL A 19 9.97 -6.46 -20.53
C VAL A 19 9.69 -5.43 -19.45
N ARG A 20 8.63 -5.62 -18.64
CA ARG A 20 8.37 -4.77 -17.47
C ARG A 20 9.45 -4.87 -16.40
N ALA A 21 9.93 -6.09 -16.13
CA ALA A 21 11.03 -6.32 -15.18
C ALA A 21 12.36 -5.72 -15.68
N ALA A 22 12.67 -5.81 -16.97
CA ALA A 22 13.88 -5.25 -17.54
C ALA A 22 13.89 -3.71 -17.54
N LEU A 23 12.75 -3.07 -17.82
CA LEU A 23 12.59 -1.62 -17.71
C LEU A 23 12.72 -1.13 -16.26
N TYR A 24 12.21 -1.91 -15.29
CA TYR A 24 12.33 -1.60 -13.87
C TYR A 24 13.80 -1.68 -13.39
N CYS A 25 14.56 -2.68 -13.83
CA CYS A 25 15.99 -2.82 -13.52
C CYS A 25 16.87 -1.74 -14.18
N ALA A 26 16.57 -1.33 -15.41
CA ALA A 26 17.35 -0.32 -16.11
C ALA A 26 17.15 1.10 -15.53
N ALA A 27 15.93 1.43 -15.09
CA ALA A 27 15.64 2.71 -14.43
C ALA A 27 16.25 2.81 -13.02
N ALA A 28 16.36 1.70 -12.29
CA ALA A 28 16.91 1.66 -10.94
C ALA A 28 18.41 1.98 -10.86
N ALA A 29 19.17 1.79 -11.95
CA ALA A 29 20.61 2.03 -11.98
C ALA A 29 21.01 3.52 -11.94
N SER A 30 20.09 4.45 -12.20
CA SER A 30 20.34 5.89 -12.24
C SER A 30 19.51 6.70 -11.23
N ALA A 31 18.61 6.07 -10.48
CA ALA A 31 17.73 6.76 -9.54
C ALA A 31 18.48 7.19 -8.27
N PRO A 32 18.17 8.38 -7.70
CA PRO A 32 18.72 8.80 -6.43
C PRO A 32 18.41 7.78 -5.33
N LYS A 33 19.40 7.48 -4.46
CA LYS A 33 19.24 6.50 -3.37
C LYS A 33 18.30 6.95 -2.28
N ILE A 34 18.13 8.26 -2.12
CA ILE A 34 17.26 8.85 -1.09
C ILE A 34 15.95 9.19 -1.76
N ARG A 35 14.86 8.67 -1.21
CA ARG A 35 13.50 8.92 -1.65
C ARG A 35 12.72 9.61 -0.54
N LEU A 36 11.91 10.60 -0.90
CA LEU A 36 11.07 11.32 0.05
C LEU A 36 9.65 11.48 -0.51
N HIS A 37 8.69 11.25 0.35
CA HIS A 37 7.30 11.57 0.07
C HIS A 37 7.03 13.06 0.30
N THR A 38 6.21 13.67 -0.56
CA THR A 38 5.72 15.04 -0.43
C THR A 38 4.23 15.10 -0.78
N VAL A 39 3.52 16.05 -0.22
CA VAL A 39 2.13 16.37 -0.61
C VAL A 39 2.05 17.47 -1.67
N THR A 40 3.19 18.07 -2.01
CA THR A 40 3.28 19.15 -3.00
C THR A 40 3.21 18.58 -4.41
N PRO A 41 2.50 19.19 -5.35
CA PRO A 41 2.52 18.81 -6.76
C PRO A 41 3.93 18.81 -7.34
N LEU A 42 4.25 17.78 -8.15
CA LEU A 42 5.54 17.58 -8.76
C LEU A 42 5.47 17.83 -10.27
N TYR A 43 6.26 18.79 -10.74
CA TYR A 43 6.45 19.11 -12.15
C TYR A 43 7.84 19.73 -12.36
N GLU A 44 8.31 19.75 -13.58
CA GLU A 44 9.65 20.27 -13.92
C GLU A 44 9.83 21.72 -13.45
N ALA A 45 10.99 22.00 -12.85
CA ALA A 45 11.38 23.29 -12.26
C ALA A 45 10.55 23.72 -11.02
N ALA A 46 9.64 22.89 -10.47
CA ALA A 46 8.98 23.19 -9.21
C ALA A 46 10.01 23.33 -8.08
N GLN A 47 9.77 24.28 -7.19
CA GLN A 47 10.55 24.46 -5.97
C GLN A 47 9.75 23.99 -4.76
N LEU A 48 10.36 23.10 -3.95
CA LEU A 48 9.78 22.58 -2.73
C LEU A 48 10.56 23.07 -1.51
N VAL A 49 9.85 23.67 -0.58
CA VAL A 49 10.40 23.97 0.75
C VAL A 49 10.20 22.74 1.64
N LEU A 50 11.30 22.23 2.17
CA LEU A 50 11.27 21.04 3.00
C LEU A 50 10.71 21.34 4.39
N PRO A 51 9.80 20.46 4.91
CA PRO A 51 9.46 20.45 6.34
C PRO A 51 10.72 20.24 7.21
N ASP A 52 10.69 20.77 8.42
CA ASP A 52 11.84 20.71 9.35
C ASP A 52 12.40 19.31 9.57
N LYS A 53 11.54 18.31 9.67
CA LYS A 53 11.93 16.90 9.84
C LYS A 53 12.74 16.39 8.63
N GLN A 54 12.25 16.62 7.41
CA GLN A 54 12.95 16.23 6.18
C GLN A 54 14.23 17.02 5.97
N ARG A 55 14.20 18.32 6.24
CA ARG A 55 15.39 19.18 6.20
C ARG A 55 16.48 18.66 7.14
N HIS A 56 16.13 18.34 8.40
CA HIS A 56 17.07 17.77 9.37
C HIS A 56 17.61 16.41 8.91
N TYR A 57 16.76 15.55 8.41
CA TYR A 57 17.16 14.25 7.87
C TYR A 57 18.17 14.39 6.75
N LEU A 58 17.90 15.22 5.73
CA LEU A 58 18.82 15.40 4.61
C LEU A 58 20.13 16.08 5.02
N SER A 59 20.10 17.09 5.91
CA SER A 59 21.28 17.84 6.29
C SER A 59 22.16 17.13 7.32
N SER A 60 21.54 16.53 8.35
CA SER A 60 22.27 16.02 9.52
C SER A 60 22.52 14.53 9.45
N VAL A 61 21.56 13.74 8.96
CA VAL A 61 21.69 12.28 8.84
C VAL A 61 22.36 11.92 7.52
N MET A 62 21.78 12.35 6.41
CA MET A 62 22.28 12.03 5.07
C MET A 62 23.43 12.93 4.61
N ARG A 63 23.61 14.10 5.25
CA ARG A 63 24.70 15.06 5.01
C ARG A 63 24.80 15.53 3.57
N LEU A 64 23.64 15.71 2.92
CA LEU A 64 23.58 16.22 1.56
C LEU A 64 24.02 17.68 1.49
N LYS A 65 24.50 18.03 0.28
CA LYS A 65 24.98 19.38 -0.06
C LYS A 65 24.16 19.93 -1.25
N PRO A 66 24.17 21.26 -1.46
CA PRO A 66 23.66 21.82 -2.70
C PRO A 66 24.25 21.12 -3.92
N GLY A 67 23.42 20.75 -4.88
CA GLY A 67 23.73 19.95 -6.05
C GLY A 67 23.49 18.45 -5.91
N ASP A 68 23.44 17.88 -4.71
CA ASP A 68 23.05 16.47 -4.51
C ASP A 68 21.60 16.25 -4.93
N THR A 69 21.25 15.00 -5.26
CA THR A 69 19.92 14.65 -5.75
C THR A 69 19.18 13.70 -4.84
N VAL A 70 17.85 13.88 -4.80
CA VAL A 70 16.89 12.99 -4.15
C VAL A 70 15.77 12.64 -5.12
N ALA A 71 15.07 11.55 -4.89
CA ALA A 71 13.83 11.24 -5.59
C ALA A 71 12.64 11.70 -4.74
N LEU A 72 11.63 12.30 -5.39
CA LEU A 72 10.39 12.76 -4.77
C LEU A 72 9.21 12.03 -5.38
N PHE A 73 8.21 11.67 -4.58
CA PHE A 73 6.95 11.09 -5.05
C PHE A 73 5.79 11.58 -4.19
N ASN A 74 4.56 11.55 -4.73
CA ASN A 74 3.37 12.06 -4.03
C ASN A 74 2.09 11.25 -4.27
N GLY A 75 2.18 10.11 -4.95
CA GLY A 75 1.02 9.27 -5.25
C GLY A 75 0.18 9.74 -6.45
N ALA A 76 0.51 10.87 -7.08
CA ALA A 76 -0.26 11.45 -8.17
C ALA A 76 0.60 11.75 -9.43
N ASP A 77 1.78 12.32 -9.22
CA ASP A 77 2.59 12.85 -10.33
C ASP A 77 3.75 11.92 -10.73
N GLY A 78 3.86 10.73 -10.10
CA GLY A 78 4.97 9.81 -10.28
C GLY A 78 6.16 10.14 -9.42
N GLU A 79 7.34 9.62 -9.80
CA GLU A 79 8.61 9.86 -9.12
C GLU A 79 9.50 10.79 -9.92
N TRP A 80 10.01 11.80 -9.26
CA TRP A 80 10.81 12.85 -9.87
C TRP A 80 12.19 12.96 -9.22
N SER A 81 13.21 13.21 -10.03
CA SER A 81 14.51 13.66 -9.53
C SER A 81 14.42 15.12 -9.10
N ALA A 82 14.97 15.45 -7.94
CA ALA A 82 15.08 16.82 -7.47
C ALA A 82 16.50 17.08 -6.96
N ALA A 83 17.05 18.25 -7.29
CA ALA A 83 18.36 18.68 -6.79
C ALA A 83 18.19 19.53 -5.54
N VAL A 84 19.09 19.37 -4.59
CA VAL A 84 19.20 20.27 -3.43
C VAL A 84 19.68 21.63 -3.94
N ASP A 85 18.80 22.64 -3.88
CA ASP A 85 19.14 24.03 -4.21
C ASP A 85 19.77 24.74 -3.01
N ARG A 86 19.11 24.62 -1.85
CA ARG A 86 19.58 25.15 -0.59
C ARG A 86 19.30 24.17 0.56
N LEU A 87 20.27 23.99 1.44
CA LEU A 87 20.13 23.14 2.62
C LEU A 87 21.00 23.69 3.77
N ASP A 88 20.38 24.44 4.64
CA ASP A 88 21.01 25.02 5.83
C ASP A 88 20.17 24.81 7.10
N LYS A 89 20.58 25.37 8.22
CA LYS A 89 19.90 25.22 9.52
C LYS A 89 18.50 25.85 9.54
N ARG A 90 18.21 26.78 8.64
CA ARG A 90 16.95 27.55 8.61
C ARG A 90 16.02 27.10 7.50
N GLN A 91 16.57 26.70 6.36
CA GLN A 91 15.79 26.39 5.17
C GLN A 91 16.39 25.23 4.38
N GLY A 92 15.51 24.39 3.83
CA GLY A 92 15.83 23.39 2.82
C GLY A 92 14.93 23.64 1.62
N VAL A 93 15.53 23.74 0.43
CA VAL A 93 14.82 23.93 -0.84
C VAL A 93 15.32 22.89 -1.82
N LEU A 94 14.39 22.19 -2.45
CA LEU A 94 14.63 21.28 -3.56
C LEU A 94 14.09 21.86 -4.86
N CYS A 95 14.79 21.66 -5.96
CA CYS A 95 14.33 22.02 -7.29
C CYS A 95 14.09 20.73 -8.09
N VAL A 96 12.83 20.48 -8.49
CA VAL A 96 12.42 19.32 -9.30
C VAL A 96 13.06 19.42 -10.69
N ARG A 97 13.58 18.30 -11.22
CA ARG A 97 14.34 18.25 -12.47
C ARG A 97 13.64 17.45 -13.54
N SER A 98 13.55 16.15 -13.37
CA SER A 98 13.06 15.24 -14.41
C SER A 98 12.23 14.14 -13.83
N LEU A 99 11.25 13.68 -14.58
CA LEU A 99 10.44 12.50 -14.27
C LEU A 99 11.34 11.26 -14.35
N LEU A 100 11.37 10.47 -13.28
CA LEU A 100 12.08 9.19 -13.21
C LEU A 100 11.17 8.03 -13.55
N ARG A 101 9.95 8.02 -12.98
CA ARG A 101 8.91 7.00 -13.20
C ARG A 101 7.54 7.66 -13.27
N PRO A 102 6.72 7.39 -14.29
CA PRO A 102 5.35 7.90 -14.34
C PRO A 102 4.49 7.24 -13.26
N GLN A 103 3.46 7.96 -12.81
CA GLN A 103 2.46 7.37 -11.93
C GLN A 103 1.69 6.29 -12.70
N PRO A 104 1.50 5.08 -12.13
CA PRO A 104 0.60 4.10 -12.70
C PRO A 104 -0.82 4.65 -12.80
N THR A 105 -1.46 4.41 -13.93
CA THR A 105 -2.85 4.86 -14.17
C THR A 105 -3.89 3.96 -13.53
N ASP A 106 -3.54 2.70 -13.29
CA ASP A 106 -4.41 1.72 -12.64
C ASP A 106 -3.89 1.41 -11.24
N THR A 107 -4.57 1.98 -10.25
CA THR A 107 -4.34 1.72 -8.83
C THR A 107 -5.48 0.90 -8.19
N SER A 108 -6.50 0.52 -8.99
CA SER A 108 -7.69 -0.20 -8.51
C SER A 108 -7.39 -1.62 -8.03
N ALA A 109 -6.24 -2.17 -8.40
CA ALA A 109 -5.84 -3.53 -8.04
C ALA A 109 -5.30 -3.69 -6.61
N ALA A 110 -4.93 -2.61 -5.94
CA ALA A 110 -4.27 -2.70 -4.64
C ALA A 110 -5.28 -3.03 -3.51
N PRO A 111 -4.95 -4.01 -2.63
CA PRO A 111 -5.88 -4.50 -1.62
C PRO A 111 -6.09 -3.52 -0.46
N VAL A 112 -7.28 -3.60 0.16
CA VAL A 112 -7.57 -2.99 1.46
C VAL A 112 -7.24 -4.01 2.55
N LEU A 113 -6.45 -3.62 3.56
CA LEU A 113 -6.22 -4.40 4.76
C LEU A 113 -7.05 -3.84 5.91
N ALA A 114 -8.12 -4.53 6.28
CA ALA A 114 -8.85 -4.32 7.52
C ALA A 114 -8.26 -5.24 8.61
N PHE A 115 -7.97 -4.71 9.77
CA PHE A 115 -7.37 -5.48 10.86
C PHE A 115 -7.90 -5.03 12.22
N ALA A 116 -8.25 -5.99 13.07
CA ALA A 116 -8.59 -5.66 14.45
C ALA A 116 -7.37 -5.06 15.17
N LEU A 117 -7.59 -4.09 16.05
CA LEU A 117 -6.52 -3.46 16.82
C LEU A 117 -5.81 -4.48 17.70
N ILE A 118 -4.60 -4.84 17.32
CA ILE A 118 -3.69 -5.74 18.02
C ILE A 118 -2.85 -4.98 19.06
N LYS A 119 -1.99 -5.68 19.78
CA LYS A 119 -1.08 -5.06 20.76
C LYS A 119 -0.23 -3.97 20.11
N ASN A 120 -0.17 -2.79 20.74
CA ASN A 120 0.52 -1.61 20.22
C ASN A 120 2.00 -1.85 19.83
N ALA A 121 2.67 -2.79 20.47
CA ALA A 121 4.07 -3.14 20.14
C ALA A 121 4.22 -3.82 18.76
N ARG A 122 3.13 -4.37 18.20
CA ARG A 122 3.14 -5.09 16.90
C ARG A 122 2.60 -4.26 15.73
N LEU A 123 1.82 -3.21 16.04
CA LEU A 123 1.26 -2.31 15.03
C LEU A 123 2.33 -1.70 14.10
N PRO A 124 3.49 -1.21 14.60
CA PRO A 124 4.54 -0.68 13.74
C PRO A 124 4.96 -1.65 12.64
N THR A 125 5.25 -2.89 13.00
CA THR A 125 5.66 -3.93 12.05
C THR A 125 4.55 -4.29 11.07
N LEU A 126 3.29 -4.37 11.54
CA LEU A 126 2.14 -4.61 10.67
C LEU A 126 2.02 -3.51 9.61
N ILE A 127 2.04 -2.24 10.01
CA ILE A 127 1.90 -1.10 9.11
C ILE A 127 3.05 -1.03 8.11
N GLU A 128 4.30 -1.16 8.60
CA GLU A 128 5.50 -1.17 7.77
C GLU A 128 5.39 -2.25 6.68
N LYS A 129 5.16 -3.50 7.07
CA LYS A 129 5.16 -4.62 6.13
C LYS A 129 3.90 -4.67 5.25
N ALA A 130 2.74 -4.25 5.73
CA ALA A 130 1.56 -4.09 4.90
C ALA A 130 1.78 -3.04 3.79
N THR A 131 2.49 -1.96 4.10
CA THR A 131 2.90 -0.96 3.11
C THR A 131 3.83 -1.57 2.07
N GLU A 132 4.86 -2.30 2.48
CA GLU A 132 5.79 -2.99 1.58
C GLU A 132 5.10 -4.01 0.68
N LEU A 133 4.07 -4.71 1.20
CA LEU A 133 3.28 -5.70 0.48
C LEU A 133 2.16 -5.12 -0.39
N GLY A 134 2.08 -3.79 -0.50
CA GLY A 134 1.23 -3.16 -1.49
C GLY A 134 -0.19 -2.83 -1.05
N ALA A 135 -0.54 -2.90 0.24
CA ALA A 135 -1.85 -2.43 0.69
C ALA A 135 -2.10 -0.97 0.27
N ALA A 136 -3.26 -0.67 -0.32
CA ALA A 136 -3.66 0.68 -0.68
C ALA A 136 -4.25 1.44 0.50
N GLU A 137 -4.99 0.73 1.32
CA GLU A 137 -5.66 1.27 2.49
C GLU A 137 -5.47 0.34 3.69
N LEU A 138 -5.33 0.96 4.86
CA LEU A 138 -5.14 0.31 6.14
C LEU A 138 -6.28 0.74 7.06
N GLN A 139 -7.24 -0.16 7.35
CA GLN A 139 -8.41 0.11 8.16
C GLN A 139 -8.31 -0.58 9.52
N PRO A 140 -7.94 0.14 10.59
CA PRO A 140 -8.02 -0.40 11.94
C PRO A 140 -9.48 -0.62 12.37
N LEU A 141 -9.75 -1.73 13.03
CA LEU A 141 -11.08 -2.08 13.52
C LEU A 141 -11.10 -2.27 15.04
N VAL A 142 -12.15 -1.79 15.66
CA VAL A 142 -12.48 -2.07 17.06
C VAL A 142 -13.43 -3.26 17.09
N THR A 143 -12.95 -4.40 17.61
CA THR A 143 -13.69 -5.64 17.81
C THR A 143 -13.84 -5.93 19.30
N GLN A 144 -14.64 -6.92 19.67
CA GLN A 144 -14.89 -7.27 21.07
C GLN A 144 -13.62 -7.66 21.80
N HIS A 145 -12.72 -8.42 21.16
CA HIS A 145 -11.51 -8.95 21.78
C HIS A 145 -10.24 -8.21 21.34
N CYS A 146 -10.37 -7.00 20.76
CA CYS A 146 -9.18 -6.24 20.38
C CYS A 146 -8.31 -5.89 21.60
N ALA A 147 -6.99 -5.94 21.42
CA ALA A 147 -6.02 -5.73 22.51
C ALA A 147 -5.89 -4.26 22.94
N SER A 148 -6.30 -3.32 22.09
CA SER A 148 -6.27 -1.88 22.34
C SER A 148 -7.46 -1.21 21.66
N ARG A 149 -7.88 -0.07 22.18
CA ARG A 149 -8.89 0.80 21.52
C ARG A 149 -8.32 2.16 21.18
N ASP A 150 -7.09 2.42 21.62
CA ASP A 150 -6.37 3.66 21.37
C ASP A 150 -5.19 3.42 20.45
N VAL A 151 -5.10 4.22 19.40
CA VAL A 151 -4.04 4.13 18.41
C VAL A 151 -3.57 5.53 18.01
N LYS A 152 -2.26 5.73 17.95
CA LYS A 152 -1.65 6.99 17.51
C LYS A 152 -1.51 6.99 15.99
N LEU A 153 -2.58 7.40 15.29
CA LEU A 153 -2.64 7.38 13.83
C LEU A 153 -1.49 8.12 13.16
N GLU A 154 -1.15 9.32 13.63
CA GLU A 154 -0.04 10.11 13.08
C GLU A 154 1.29 9.35 13.09
N ARG A 155 1.55 8.61 14.19
CA ARG A 155 2.76 7.78 14.30
C ARG A 155 2.72 6.62 13.30
N LEU A 156 1.59 5.95 13.14
CA LEU A 156 1.46 4.84 12.19
C LEU A 156 1.52 5.34 10.75
N GLN A 157 0.93 6.48 10.43
CA GLN A 157 1.04 7.10 9.12
C GLN A 157 2.49 7.47 8.78
N ALA A 158 3.26 7.96 9.77
CA ALA A 158 4.69 8.23 9.58
C ALA A 158 5.48 6.95 9.26
N ILE A 159 5.14 5.81 9.89
CA ILE A 159 5.75 4.50 9.60
C ILE A 159 5.40 4.04 8.18
N ALA A 160 4.14 4.18 7.76
CA ALA A 160 3.73 3.86 6.39
C ALA A 160 4.48 4.72 5.35
N THR A 161 4.66 6.01 5.64
CA THR A 161 5.42 6.92 4.76
C THR A 161 6.88 6.48 4.65
N GLU A 162 7.54 6.21 5.78
CA GLU A 162 8.93 5.74 5.80
C GLU A 162 9.09 4.41 5.05
N ALA A 163 8.16 3.46 5.24
CA ALA A 163 8.14 2.20 4.50
C ALA A 163 7.99 2.41 2.99
N ALA A 164 7.10 3.31 2.55
CA ALA A 164 6.92 3.64 1.14
C ALA A 164 8.18 4.29 0.52
N GLU A 165 8.87 5.15 1.28
CA GLU A 165 10.15 5.73 0.88
C GLU A 165 11.22 4.64 0.65
N GLN A 166 11.23 3.58 1.46
CA GLN A 166 12.23 2.52 1.39
C GLN A 166 11.90 1.45 0.34
N CYS A 167 10.64 1.03 0.20
CA CYS A 167 10.27 -0.09 -0.66
C CYS A 167 10.07 0.27 -2.14
N GLY A 168 10.18 1.52 -2.51
CA GLY A 168 10.08 1.95 -3.91
C GLY A 168 8.65 2.22 -4.40
N ARG A 169 7.62 2.24 -3.54
CA ARG A 169 6.26 2.65 -3.90
C ARG A 169 6.22 4.11 -4.36
N LEU A 170 5.24 4.46 -5.19
CA LEU A 170 4.98 5.82 -5.65
C LEU A 170 3.86 6.50 -4.86
N ASP A 171 3.20 5.77 -3.96
CA ASP A 171 2.12 6.19 -3.08
C ASP A 171 2.38 5.75 -1.64
N VAL A 172 1.64 6.32 -0.72
CA VAL A 172 1.60 5.91 0.69
C VAL A 172 0.21 5.39 0.99
N PRO A 173 0.04 4.20 1.60
CA PRO A 173 -1.28 3.69 1.93
C PRO A 173 -2.02 4.66 2.85
N GLN A 174 -3.32 4.77 2.63
CA GLN A 174 -4.17 5.61 3.45
C GLN A 174 -4.52 4.87 4.74
N LEU A 175 -4.10 5.41 5.88
CA LEU A 175 -4.46 4.89 7.20
C LEU A 175 -5.75 5.57 7.66
N GLN A 176 -6.81 4.78 7.80
CA GLN A 176 -8.12 5.26 8.22
C GLN A 176 -8.24 5.38 9.75
N PRO A 177 -9.14 6.23 10.25
CA PRO A 177 -9.53 6.20 11.65
C PRO A 177 -10.14 4.84 12.04
N PRO A 178 -9.95 4.37 13.29
CA PRO A 178 -10.55 3.13 13.75
C PRO A 178 -12.08 3.16 13.64
N LEU A 179 -12.66 2.08 13.11
CA LEU A 179 -14.11 1.87 13.05
C LEU A 179 -14.53 0.64 13.86
N ALA A 180 -15.74 0.64 14.38
CA ALA A 180 -16.34 -0.59 14.88
C ALA A 180 -16.64 -1.54 13.72
N LEU A 181 -16.48 -2.88 13.93
CA LEU A 181 -16.71 -3.87 12.88
C LEU A 181 -18.08 -3.73 12.18
N PRO A 182 -19.23 -3.52 12.88
CA PRO A 182 -20.50 -3.32 12.20
C PRO A 182 -20.55 -2.07 11.31
N ALA A 183 -19.92 -0.98 11.73
CA ALA A 183 -19.85 0.25 10.94
C ALA A 183 -18.99 0.08 9.69
N PHE A 184 -17.87 -0.64 9.80
CA PHE A 184 -17.02 -0.99 8.66
C PHE A 184 -17.77 -1.85 7.64
N LEU A 185 -18.43 -2.91 8.07
CA LEU A 185 -19.21 -3.77 7.18
C LEU A 185 -20.36 -3.02 6.50
N GLY A 186 -21.05 -2.13 7.23
CA GLY A 186 -22.11 -1.30 6.65
C GLY A 186 -21.62 -0.30 5.59
N ALA A 187 -20.33 0.07 5.63
CA ALA A 187 -19.70 0.95 4.67
C ALA A 187 -18.98 0.18 3.53
N TRP A 188 -18.75 -1.13 3.69
CA TRP A 188 -18.05 -1.93 2.69
C TRP A 188 -18.89 -2.11 1.43
N GLU A 189 -18.29 -1.85 0.28
CA GLU A 189 -18.97 -2.03 -1.00
C GLU A 189 -19.22 -3.52 -1.30
N ARG A 190 -20.47 -3.91 -1.47
CA ARG A 190 -20.89 -5.31 -1.62
C ARG A 190 -20.36 -5.99 -2.88
N SER A 191 -19.98 -5.21 -3.89
CA SER A 191 -19.38 -5.72 -5.13
C SER A 191 -17.92 -6.15 -4.96
N SER A 192 -17.24 -5.65 -3.91
CA SER A 192 -15.84 -5.94 -3.63
C SER A 192 -15.72 -7.09 -2.63
N PRO A 193 -15.07 -8.23 -2.97
CA PRO A 193 -14.94 -9.34 -2.05
C PRO A 193 -14.08 -8.98 -0.83
N LEU A 194 -14.55 -9.35 0.37
CA LEU A 194 -13.86 -9.21 1.64
C LEU A 194 -13.50 -10.58 2.20
N PHE A 195 -12.23 -10.94 2.16
CA PHE A 195 -11.73 -12.21 2.66
C PHE A 195 -11.40 -12.12 4.15
N VAL A 196 -12.15 -12.84 4.97
CA VAL A 196 -11.91 -12.97 6.41
C VAL A 196 -10.97 -14.14 6.65
N CYS A 197 -9.78 -13.89 7.22
CA CYS A 197 -8.85 -14.95 7.58
C CYS A 197 -9.39 -15.75 8.77
N ASP A 198 -9.67 -17.03 8.53
CA ASP A 198 -10.32 -17.93 9.50
C ASP A 198 -9.41 -19.09 9.88
N GLU A 199 -9.08 -19.18 11.18
CA GLU A 199 -8.27 -20.26 11.75
C GLU A 199 -9.07 -21.50 12.18
N ARG A 200 -10.41 -21.47 12.17
CA ARG A 200 -11.27 -22.56 12.65
C ARG A 200 -11.24 -23.78 11.73
N GLY A 201 -10.73 -23.63 10.52
CA GLY A 201 -10.65 -24.69 9.52
C GLY A 201 -11.92 -24.81 8.65
N GLY A 202 -11.78 -25.57 7.55
CA GLY A 202 -12.88 -25.79 6.59
C GLY A 202 -13.02 -24.75 5.50
N ALA A 203 -12.42 -23.57 5.63
CA ALA A 203 -12.41 -22.55 4.60
C ALA A 203 -11.42 -22.90 3.47
N LEU A 204 -11.73 -22.47 2.25
CA LEU A 204 -10.81 -22.60 1.11
C LEU A 204 -9.50 -21.83 1.35
N PRO A 205 -8.36 -22.32 0.86
CA PRO A 205 -7.13 -21.53 0.85
C PRO A 205 -7.35 -20.21 0.13
N LEU A 206 -6.85 -19.09 0.70
CA LEU A 206 -7.00 -17.76 0.12
C LEU A 206 -6.54 -17.72 -1.34
N SER A 207 -5.43 -18.37 -1.67
CA SER A 207 -4.91 -18.46 -3.04
C SER A 207 -5.86 -19.11 -4.06
N ARG A 208 -6.86 -19.86 -3.59
CA ARG A 208 -7.89 -20.47 -4.46
C ARG A 208 -9.22 -19.71 -4.43
N ALA A 209 -9.41 -18.89 -3.40
CA ALA A 209 -10.64 -18.11 -3.22
C ALA A 209 -10.57 -16.75 -3.93
N LEU A 210 -9.36 -16.25 -4.21
CA LEU A 210 -9.15 -14.97 -4.89
C LEU A 210 -9.73 -14.99 -6.32
N PRO A 211 -10.34 -13.88 -6.77
CA PRO A 211 -10.67 -13.70 -8.18
C PRO A 211 -9.40 -13.56 -9.04
N GLU A 212 -9.52 -13.83 -10.33
CA GLU A 212 -8.44 -13.62 -11.31
C GLU A 212 -8.84 -12.53 -12.32
N PRO A 213 -8.17 -11.38 -12.32
CA PRO A 213 -7.15 -10.90 -11.37
C PRO A 213 -7.74 -10.48 -10.01
N PRO A 214 -6.93 -10.44 -8.92
CA PRO A 214 -7.40 -10.07 -7.58
C PRO A 214 -7.53 -8.55 -7.41
N VAL A 215 -8.43 -7.95 -8.17
CA VAL A 215 -8.68 -6.51 -8.20
C VAL A 215 -9.77 -6.11 -7.20
N GLY A 216 -9.56 -5.03 -6.46
CA GLY A 216 -10.56 -4.46 -5.55
C GLY A 216 -10.90 -5.36 -4.35
N VAL A 217 -9.99 -6.23 -3.93
CA VAL A 217 -10.22 -7.15 -2.82
C VAL A 217 -9.89 -6.53 -1.47
N GLY A 218 -10.64 -6.92 -0.43
CA GLY A 218 -10.30 -6.64 0.96
C GLY A 218 -9.87 -7.90 1.70
N VAL A 219 -9.02 -7.71 2.69
CA VAL A 219 -8.66 -8.74 3.67
C VAL A 219 -8.99 -8.24 5.05
N LEU A 220 -9.65 -9.07 5.85
CA LEU A 220 -9.97 -8.80 7.24
C LEU A 220 -9.30 -9.82 8.15
N VAL A 221 -8.54 -9.32 9.12
CA VAL A 221 -7.85 -10.14 10.12
C VAL A 221 -8.33 -9.77 11.52
N GLY A 222 -8.72 -10.80 12.29
CA GLY A 222 -9.17 -10.66 13.67
C GLY A 222 -8.03 -10.35 14.65
N PRO A 223 -8.37 -10.05 15.91
CA PRO A 223 -7.40 -9.85 16.99
C PRO A 223 -6.84 -11.20 17.48
N GLU A 224 -5.84 -11.17 18.37
CA GLU A 224 -5.27 -12.38 18.98
C GLU A 224 -6.31 -13.23 19.74
N GLY A 225 -7.40 -12.62 20.21
CA GLY A 225 -8.50 -13.32 20.90
C GLY A 225 -9.59 -13.81 19.95
N GLY A 226 -9.42 -13.66 18.63
CA GLY A 226 -10.42 -14.01 17.62
C GLY A 226 -11.66 -13.10 17.63
N PHE A 227 -12.57 -13.33 16.70
CA PHE A 227 -13.88 -12.69 16.70
C PHE A 227 -14.83 -13.37 17.70
N SER A 228 -15.72 -12.62 18.32
CA SER A 228 -16.80 -13.19 19.15
C SER A 228 -17.83 -13.93 18.29
N PRO A 229 -18.66 -14.81 18.88
CA PRO A 229 -19.72 -15.50 18.14
C PRO A 229 -20.64 -14.53 17.39
N ALA A 230 -21.04 -13.42 18.02
CA ALA A 230 -21.88 -12.41 17.40
C ALA A 230 -21.19 -11.68 16.22
N GLU A 231 -19.89 -11.45 16.33
CA GLU A 231 -19.10 -10.89 15.21
C GLU A 231 -18.95 -11.89 14.05
N PHE A 232 -18.81 -13.18 14.36
CA PHE A 232 -18.81 -14.21 13.31
C PHE A 232 -20.16 -14.33 12.60
N GLU A 233 -21.27 -14.26 13.32
CA GLU A 233 -22.60 -14.23 12.73
C GLU A 233 -22.76 -13.04 11.80
N LEU A 234 -22.40 -11.84 12.28
CA LEU A 234 -22.42 -10.62 11.47
C LEU A 234 -21.56 -10.71 10.20
N LEU A 235 -20.37 -11.30 10.29
CA LEU A 235 -19.49 -11.52 9.13
C LEU A 235 -20.12 -12.54 8.17
N ALA A 236 -20.70 -13.64 8.67
CA ALA A 236 -21.28 -14.68 7.84
C ALA A 236 -22.56 -14.23 7.10
N GLU A 237 -23.29 -13.26 7.64
CA GLU A 237 -24.49 -12.69 7.01
C GLU A 237 -24.16 -11.65 5.93
N HIS A 238 -22.94 -11.15 5.88
CA HIS A 238 -22.58 -10.08 4.93
C HIS A 238 -22.24 -10.66 3.54
N GLU A 239 -22.94 -10.25 2.50
CA GLU A 239 -22.87 -10.81 1.13
C GLU A 239 -21.47 -10.76 0.49
N ALA A 240 -20.66 -9.74 0.81
CA ALA A 240 -19.32 -9.60 0.27
C ALA A 240 -18.27 -10.43 1.02
N VAL A 241 -18.61 -11.02 2.18
CA VAL A 241 -17.66 -11.75 3.02
C VAL A 241 -17.48 -13.18 2.53
N ALA A 242 -16.22 -13.58 2.41
CA ALA A 242 -15.81 -14.95 2.22
C ALA A 242 -14.75 -15.33 3.26
N PHE A 243 -14.94 -16.46 3.95
CA PHE A 243 -13.91 -16.97 4.86
C PHE A 243 -12.81 -17.67 4.07
N ALA A 244 -11.56 -17.39 4.41
CA ALA A 244 -10.41 -17.96 3.73
C ALA A 244 -9.36 -18.47 4.73
N SER A 245 -8.71 -19.59 4.39
CA SER A 245 -7.64 -20.20 5.18
C SER A 245 -6.27 -19.72 4.68
N LEU A 246 -5.34 -19.50 5.61
CA LEU A 246 -3.93 -19.20 5.34
C LEU A 246 -3.02 -20.40 5.61
N GLY A 247 -3.57 -21.62 5.73
CA GLY A 247 -2.83 -22.85 5.96
C GLY A 247 -3.24 -23.55 7.24
N SER A 248 -2.47 -24.58 7.63
CA SER A 248 -2.80 -25.47 8.75
C SER A 248 -2.39 -24.93 10.13
N ASN A 249 -1.55 -23.91 10.18
CA ASN A 249 -1.07 -23.35 11.43
C ASN A 249 -1.91 -22.14 11.86
N ILE A 250 -2.13 -21.99 13.17
CA ILE A 250 -2.69 -20.75 13.72
C ILE A 250 -1.61 -19.68 13.67
N LEU A 251 -1.84 -18.65 12.87
CA LEU A 251 -0.94 -17.51 12.73
C LEU A 251 -1.30 -16.42 13.75
N ARG A 252 -0.31 -15.64 14.17
CA ARG A 252 -0.59 -14.40 14.88
C ARG A 252 -1.26 -13.41 13.92
N ALA A 253 -2.05 -12.46 14.45
CA ALA A 253 -2.81 -11.53 13.64
C ALA A 253 -1.92 -10.75 12.64
N GLU A 254 -0.78 -10.22 13.08
CA GLU A 254 0.17 -9.55 12.18
C GLU A 254 0.72 -10.49 11.11
N THR A 255 1.02 -11.74 11.45
CA THR A 255 1.50 -12.74 10.49
C THR A 255 0.41 -13.12 9.48
N ALA A 256 -0.83 -13.28 9.93
CA ALA A 256 -1.97 -13.58 9.07
C ALA A 256 -2.21 -12.46 8.05
N ALA A 257 -2.16 -11.19 8.50
CA ALA A 257 -2.30 -10.04 7.61
C ALA A 257 -1.21 -10.00 6.53
N LEU A 258 0.04 -10.22 6.92
CA LEU A 258 1.17 -10.21 5.98
C LEU A 258 1.11 -11.39 5.00
N ALA A 259 0.75 -12.58 5.49
CA ALA A 259 0.57 -13.76 4.65
C ALA A 259 -0.54 -13.55 3.61
N ALA A 260 -1.68 -12.99 4.02
CA ALA A 260 -2.79 -12.70 3.12
C ALA A 260 -2.39 -11.69 2.03
N LEU A 261 -1.74 -10.58 2.41
CA LEU A 261 -1.24 -9.59 1.44
C LEU A 261 -0.20 -10.19 0.50
N ALA A 262 0.71 -11.04 0.99
CA ALA A 262 1.70 -11.70 0.14
C ALA A 262 1.05 -12.64 -0.88
N VAL A 263 -0.01 -13.38 -0.49
CA VAL A 263 -0.77 -14.22 -1.41
C VAL A 263 -1.42 -13.37 -2.51
N ILE A 264 -2.03 -12.24 -2.16
CA ILE A 264 -2.66 -11.34 -3.14
C ILE A 264 -1.62 -10.72 -4.07
N ALA A 265 -0.48 -10.30 -3.54
CA ALA A 265 0.59 -9.69 -4.33
C ALA A 265 1.25 -10.67 -5.35
N CYS A 266 1.10 -11.98 -5.15
CA CYS A 266 1.64 -13.02 -6.01
C CYS A 266 0.60 -13.68 -6.92
N ALA A 267 -0.68 -13.34 -6.77
CA ALA A 267 -1.77 -13.85 -7.61
C ALA A 267 -1.99 -12.97 -8.83
#